data_15f83ef5d05d5886572d6f40ff8133d5
#
_entry.id   15f83ef5d05d5886572d6f40ff8133d5
#
_cell.length_a   1.000
_cell.length_b   1.000
_cell.length_c   1.000
_cell.angle_alpha   90.00
_cell.angle_beta   90.00
_cell.angle_gamma   90.00
#
_symmetry.space_group_name_H-M   'P 1'
#
loop_
_entity.id
_entity.type
_entity.pdbx_description
1 polymer ?
#
loop_
_entity_poly.entity_id
_entity_poly.type
_entity_poly.pdbx_seq_one_letter_code
_entity_poly.pdbx_strand_id
1 'polypeptide(L)'
;TEDRRIKRAAFVEHIINMIATIDFGVEEARIYAQILHNLYIENITLGTHDVIIGACAIANGHSVITLNGRDFNRIKGLEIVMVKT
;
A
#
# COMPACT_ATOMS: atom_id res chain seq x y z
N THR A 1 6.14 6.00 25.89
CA THR A 1 6.04 4.93 26.88
C THR A 1 6.41 3.59 26.27
N GLU A 2 6.82 2.64 27.10
CA GLU A 2 7.15 1.28 26.68
C GLU A 2 5.99 0.60 26.00
N ASP A 3 4.79 0.76 26.55
CA ASP A 3 3.58 0.12 26.00
C ASP A 3 3.31 0.60 24.58
N ARG A 4 3.49 1.89 24.31
CA ARG A 4 3.30 2.42 22.97
C ARG A 4 4.33 1.89 22.00
N ARG A 5 5.57 1.74 22.47
CA ARG A 5 6.65 1.21 21.65
C ARG A 5 6.41 -0.23 21.28
N ILE A 6 5.97 -1.03 22.24
CA ILE A 6 5.66 -2.46 22.01
C ILE A 6 4.49 -2.60 21.03
N LYS A 7 3.43 -1.81 21.21
CA LYS A 7 2.27 -1.85 20.31
C LYS A 7 2.64 -1.42 18.91
N ARG A 8 3.49 -0.41 18.78
CA ARG A 8 3.94 0.05 17.47
C ARG A 8 4.80 -0.99 16.78
N ALA A 9 5.72 -1.63 17.51
CA ALA A 9 6.55 -2.69 16.96
C ALA A 9 5.71 -3.89 16.53
N ALA A 10 4.72 -4.27 17.32
CA ALA A 10 3.81 -5.36 16.98
C ALA A 10 2.98 -5.04 15.73
N PHE A 11 2.54 -3.79 15.58
CA PHE A 11 1.80 -3.35 14.40
C PHE A 11 2.67 -3.41 13.14
N VAL A 12 3.92 -2.94 13.24
CA VAL A 12 4.86 -2.99 12.12
C VAL A 12 5.16 -4.44 11.74
N GLU A 13 5.39 -5.33 12.71
CA GLU A 13 5.59 -6.75 12.44
C GLU A 13 4.38 -7.39 11.77
N HIS A 14 3.19 -7.02 12.19
CA HIS A 14 1.95 -7.50 11.57
C HIS A 14 1.88 -7.09 10.10
N ILE A 15 2.21 -5.83 9.78
CA ILE A 15 2.24 -5.34 8.41
C ILE A 15 3.29 -6.08 7.60
N ILE A 16 4.48 -6.29 8.14
CA ILE A 16 5.55 -7.03 7.47
C ILE A 16 5.09 -8.46 7.17
N ASN A 17 4.43 -9.11 8.12
CA ASN A 17 3.91 -10.46 7.92
C ASN A 17 2.84 -10.51 6.84
N MET A 18 1.97 -9.51 6.78
CA MET A 18 0.96 -9.42 5.73
C MET A 18 1.60 -9.27 4.36
N ILE A 19 2.61 -8.41 4.24
CA ILE A 19 3.34 -8.23 2.98
C ILE A 19 4.06 -9.51 2.58
N ALA A 20 4.67 -10.20 3.55
CA ALA A 20 5.38 -11.46 3.29
C ALA A 20 4.46 -12.58 2.83
N THR A 21 3.17 -12.55 3.21
CA THR A 21 2.19 -13.54 2.80
C THR A 21 1.53 -13.22 1.46
N ILE A 22 1.68 -11.99 0.96
CA ILE A 22 1.19 -11.63 -0.36
C ILE A 22 2.22 -12.07 -1.40
N ASP A 23 1.78 -12.92 -2.31
CA ASP A 23 2.64 -13.43 -3.38
C ASP A 23 2.89 -12.31 -4.39
N PHE A 24 4.10 -11.76 -4.40
CA PHE A 24 4.48 -10.71 -5.34
C PHE A 24 5.05 -11.35 -6.60
N GLY A 25 4.14 -11.73 -7.49
CA GLY A 25 4.49 -12.38 -8.74
C GLY A 25 4.62 -11.41 -9.91
N VAL A 26 4.57 -11.97 -11.12
CA VAL A 26 4.74 -11.20 -12.36
C VAL A 26 3.61 -10.18 -12.53
N GLU A 27 2.38 -10.56 -12.20
CA GLU A 27 1.23 -9.66 -12.37
C GLU A 27 1.34 -8.46 -11.45
N GLU A 28 1.66 -8.69 -10.18
CA GLU A 28 1.86 -7.62 -9.21
C GLU A 28 3.01 -6.71 -9.62
N ALA A 29 4.09 -7.29 -10.14
CA ALA A 29 5.24 -6.52 -10.61
C ALA A 29 4.88 -5.63 -11.79
N ARG A 30 4.06 -6.12 -12.71
CA ARG A 30 3.60 -5.34 -13.86
C ARG A 30 2.74 -4.17 -13.44
N ILE A 31 1.82 -4.39 -12.49
CA ILE A 31 0.98 -3.32 -11.96
C ILE A 31 1.81 -2.31 -11.19
N TYR A 32 2.77 -2.78 -10.40
CA TYR A 32 3.70 -1.92 -9.68
C TYR A 32 4.44 -1.00 -10.65
N ALA A 33 4.98 -1.55 -11.74
CA ALA A 33 5.69 -0.76 -12.76
C ALA A 33 4.77 0.27 -13.42
N GLN A 34 3.52 -0.10 -13.68
CA GLN A 34 2.53 0.81 -14.27
C GLN A 34 2.21 1.96 -13.32
N ILE A 35 2.05 1.67 -12.03
CA ILE A 35 1.81 2.71 -11.03
C ILE A 35 2.99 3.67 -10.97
N LEU A 36 4.21 3.15 -10.93
CA LEU A 36 5.41 3.99 -10.91
C LEU A 36 5.48 4.90 -12.14
N HIS A 37 5.16 4.35 -13.32
CA HIS A 37 5.16 5.11 -14.56
C HIS A 37 4.15 6.27 -14.50
N ASN A 38 2.93 5.97 -14.05
CA ASN A 38 1.89 6.98 -13.92
C ASN A 38 2.27 8.09 -12.93
N LEU A 39 2.85 7.71 -11.79
CA LEU A 39 3.31 8.67 -10.79
C LEU A 39 4.45 9.52 -11.34
N TYR A 40 5.34 8.92 -12.10
CA TYR A 40 6.45 9.65 -12.72
C TYR A 40 5.93 10.71 -13.70
N ILE A 41 4.98 10.35 -14.55
CA ILE A 41 4.39 11.31 -15.51
C ILE A 41 3.72 12.46 -14.77
N GLU A 42 3.02 12.19 -13.67
CA GLU A 42 2.32 13.20 -12.88
C GLU A 42 3.24 13.93 -11.91
N ASN A 43 4.52 13.57 -11.88
CA ASN A 43 5.51 14.16 -10.98
C ASN A 43 5.12 14.01 -9.51
N ILE A 44 4.60 12.84 -9.15
CA ILE A 44 4.19 12.49 -7.80
C ILE A 44 5.14 11.46 -7.22
N THR A 45 5.57 11.67 -5.98
CA THR A 45 6.40 10.71 -5.25
C THR A 45 5.59 10.09 -4.12
N LEU A 46 5.50 8.76 -4.11
CA LEU A 46 4.91 8.01 -3.02
C LEU A 46 5.94 7.04 -2.44
N GLY A 47 5.72 6.66 -1.18
CA GLY A 47 6.58 5.67 -0.54
C GLY A 47 6.50 4.31 -1.23
N THR A 48 7.63 3.61 -1.30
CA THR A 48 7.71 2.31 -1.95
C THR A 48 6.71 1.31 -1.37
N HIS A 49 6.53 1.31 -0.05
CA HIS A 49 5.60 0.40 0.61
C HIS A 49 4.15 0.65 0.19
N ASP A 50 3.76 1.92 0.06
CA ASP A 50 2.41 2.27 -0.34
C ASP A 50 2.14 1.82 -1.77
N VAL A 51 3.11 1.95 -2.67
CA VAL A 51 2.97 1.51 -4.05
C VAL A 51 2.87 -0.01 -4.12
N ILE A 52 3.66 -0.73 -3.34
CA ILE A 52 3.59 -2.20 -3.27
C ILE A 52 2.21 -2.65 -2.77
N ILE A 53 1.73 -2.04 -1.70
CA ILE A 53 0.40 -2.35 -1.15
C ILE A 53 -0.68 -2.10 -2.19
N GLY A 54 -0.61 -0.95 -2.86
CA GLY A 54 -1.56 -0.61 -3.91
C GLY A 54 -1.52 -1.58 -5.09
N ALA A 55 -0.34 -1.97 -5.52
CA ALA A 55 -0.18 -2.91 -6.63
C ALA A 55 -0.76 -4.29 -6.29
N CYS A 56 -0.50 -4.78 -5.09
CA CYS A 56 -1.04 -6.07 -4.64
C CYS A 56 -2.55 -6.02 -4.52
N ALA A 57 -3.10 -4.92 -4.02
CA ALA A 57 -4.55 -4.76 -3.90
C ALA A 57 -5.21 -4.76 -5.28
N ILE A 58 -4.69 -4.01 -6.23
CA ILE A 58 -5.23 -3.95 -7.59
C ILE A 58 -5.14 -5.33 -8.25
N ALA A 59 -4.00 -5.99 -8.16
CA ALA A 59 -3.78 -7.29 -8.80
C ALA A 59 -4.75 -8.35 -8.30
N ASN A 60 -5.15 -8.26 -7.03
CA ASN A 60 -5.99 -9.27 -6.39
C ASN A 60 -7.45 -8.81 -6.22
N GLY A 61 -7.81 -7.67 -6.78
CA GLY A 61 -9.18 -7.16 -6.70
C GLY A 61 -9.62 -6.75 -5.31
N HIS A 62 -8.68 -6.30 -4.48
CA HIS A 62 -8.95 -5.88 -3.10
C HIS A 62 -8.95 -4.36 -2.96
N SER A 63 -9.66 -3.88 -1.95
CA SER A 63 -9.62 -2.48 -1.55
C SER A 63 -8.59 -2.30 -0.45
N VAL A 64 -8.09 -1.07 -0.30
CA VAL A 64 -7.21 -0.70 0.80
C VAL A 64 -8.00 0.09 1.83
N ILE A 65 -7.94 -0.35 3.09
CA ILE A 65 -8.53 0.37 4.22
C ILE A 65 -7.41 1.15 4.87
N THR A 66 -7.54 2.46 4.93
CA THR A 66 -6.46 3.31 5.41
C THR A 66 -6.97 4.56 6.11
N LEU A 67 -6.18 5.05 7.06
CA LEU A 67 -6.36 6.38 7.64
C LEU A 67 -5.71 7.46 6.77
N ASN A 68 -4.82 7.07 5.85
CA ASN A 68 -4.07 7.98 4.98
C ASN A 68 -4.53 7.82 3.52
N GLY A 69 -5.79 8.11 3.26
CA GLY A 69 -6.34 7.99 1.91
C GLY A 69 -5.75 8.98 0.92
N ARG A 70 -5.16 10.07 1.43
CA ARG A 70 -4.58 11.10 0.56
C ARG A 70 -3.52 10.54 -0.39
N ASP A 71 -2.60 9.73 0.13
CA ASP A 71 -1.54 9.16 -0.69
C ASP A 71 -2.06 8.05 -1.58
N PHE A 72 -2.90 7.17 -1.04
CA PHE A 72 -3.45 6.06 -1.81
C PHE A 72 -4.41 6.53 -2.92
N ASN A 73 -5.08 7.66 -2.75
CA ASN A 73 -5.93 8.23 -3.80
C ASN A 73 -5.17 8.61 -5.07
N ARG A 74 -3.86 8.76 -4.99
CA ARG A 74 -3.03 9.08 -6.13
C ARG A 74 -2.72 7.87 -7.00
N ILE A 75 -3.09 6.69 -6.55
CA ILE A 75 -2.91 5.45 -7.32
C ILE A 75 -4.19 5.18 -8.09
N LYS A 76 -4.12 5.32 -9.41
CA LYS A 76 -5.28 5.11 -10.29
C LYS A 76 -5.66 3.62 -10.31
N GLY A 77 -6.95 3.35 -10.25
CA GLY A 77 -7.46 1.99 -10.27
C GLY A 77 -7.54 1.33 -8.90
N LEU A 78 -7.08 2.00 -7.85
CA LEU A 78 -7.12 1.48 -6.49
C LEU A 78 -8.40 1.93 -5.79
N GLU A 79 -9.15 0.97 -5.25
CA GLU A 79 -10.31 1.26 -4.43
C GLU A 79 -9.89 1.44 -2.98
N ILE A 80 -10.31 2.54 -2.38
CA ILE A 80 -9.88 2.94 -1.05
C ILE A 80 -11.10 3.10 -0.16
N VAL A 81 -11.00 2.56 1.06
CA VAL A 81 -11.98 2.79 2.12
C VAL A 81 -11.29 3.60 3.22
N MET A 82 -11.74 4.85 3.40
CA MET A 82 -11.21 5.71 4.45
C MET A 82 -11.89 5.41 5.77
N VAL A 83 -11.08 5.25 6.80
CA VAL A 83 -11.59 5.13 8.16
C VAL A 83 -11.65 6.53 8.75
N LYS A 84 -12.85 6.95 9.13
CA LYS A 84 -13.04 8.23 9.81
C LYS A 84 -12.85 8.03 11.31
N THR A 85 -11.93 8.77 11.89
CA THR A 85 -11.71 8.80 13.33
C THR A 85 -12.47 9.94 13.96
#